data_2a880255bb81831192e22baa8652f199
#
_entry.id   2a880255bb81831192e22baa8652f199
#
_cell.length_a   1.000
_cell.length_b   1.000
_cell.length_c   1.000
_cell.angle_alpha   90.00
_cell.angle_beta   90.00
_cell.angle_gamma   90.00
#
_symmetry.space_group_name_H-M   'P 1'
#
loop_
_entity.id
_entity.type
_entity.pdbx_description
1 polymer ?
#
loop_
_entity_poly.entity_id
_entity_poly.type
_entity_poly.pdbx_seq_one_letter_code
_entity_poly.pdbx_strand_id
1 'polypeptide(L)'
;SVLHSLGAWVTVMDINIGTLREIGKQFNEEVNTQISNRYNIKKLLPEIDVVYNCVKWPKDAKEFLIDREMVRSMEKGSVIVDISNDVGAIETFHETTHDNPRYIEEGVVHYCVSNIPGAIAQSTSIAYAASVLPHFRSIMKNGVAGACERDGYLRRSLTTYKGFLTHEETSAIQGRPWIRPEDVLQIADRRLD
;
A
#
# COMPACT_ATOMS: atom_id res chain seq x y z
N SER A 1 12.44 -9.97 -3.45
CA SER A 1 13.56 -10.91 -3.17
C SER A 1 13.11 -12.37 -3.09
N VAL A 2 12.10 -12.70 -2.26
CA VAL A 2 11.68 -14.11 -2.05
C VAL A 2 11.30 -14.81 -3.36
N LEU A 3 10.48 -14.22 -4.19
CA LEU A 3 10.06 -14.81 -5.47
C LEU A 3 11.25 -15.09 -6.39
N HIS A 4 12.13 -14.11 -6.52
CA HIS A 4 13.36 -14.26 -7.32
C HIS A 4 14.25 -15.40 -6.77
N SER A 5 14.45 -15.45 -5.43
CA SER A 5 15.23 -16.52 -4.80
C SER A 5 14.61 -17.91 -4.95
N LEU A 6 13.32 -18.01 -5.21
CA LEU A 6 12.61 -19.27 -5.53
C LEU A 6 12.66 -19.60 -7.02
N GLY A 7 13.35 -18.81 -7.84
CA GLY A 7 13.52 -19.02 -9.27
C GLY A 7 12.38 -18.49 -10.14
N ALA A 8 11.49 -17.64 -9.59
CA ALA A 8 10.46 -17.00 -10.38
C ALA A 8 11.05 -15.91 -11.30
N TRP A 9 10.53 -15.81 -12.52
CA TRP A 9 10.79 -14.69 -13.40
C TRP A 9 9.99 -13.47 -12.95
N VAL A 10 10.66 -12.48 -12.37
CA VAL A 10 10.00 -11.35 -11.72
C VAL A 10 10.09 -10.08 -12.57
N THR A 11 8.96 -9.44 -12.80
CA THR A 11 8.88 -8.08 -13.34
C THR A 11 8.32 -7.15 -12.28
N VAL A 12 9.06 -6.10 -11.93
CA VAL A 12 8.60 -5.05 -11.01
C VAL A 12 8.16 -3.82 -11.80
N MET A 13 6.97 -3.35 -11.49
CA MET A 13 6.40 -2.15 -12.11
C MET A 13 6.19 -1.06 -11.07
N ASP A 14 6.63 0.15 -11.38
CA ASP A 14 6.43 1.35 -10.56
C ASP A 14 6.31 2.59 -11.47
N ILE A 15 5.64 3.62 -10.99
CA ILE A 15 5.58 4.93 -11.68
C ILE A 15 6.86 5.73 -11.48
N ASN A 16 7.64 5.42 -10.44
CA ASN A 16 8.88 6.10 -10.08
C ASN A 16 10.10 5.40 -10.69
N ILE A 17 10.73 6.05 -11.68
CA ILE A 17 11.95 5.55 -12.34
C ILE A 17 13.11 5.38 -11.35
N GLY A 18 13.20 6.22 -10.33
CA GLY A 18 14.23 6.11 -9.28
C GLY A 18 14.14 4.79 -8.54
N THR A 19 12.94 4.43 -8.08
CA THR A 19 12.64 3.15 -7.43
C THR A 19 13.01 1.97 -8.34
N LEU A 20 12.64 2.02 -9.61
CA LEU A 20 12.96 0.96 -10.57
C LEU A 20 14.47 0.78 -10.77
N ARG A 21 15.23 1.89 -10.85
CA ARG A 21 16.70 1.85 -10.95
C ARG A 21 17.36 1.25 -9.71
N GLU A 22 16.85 1.58 -8.52
CA GLU A 22 17.35 1.01 -7.27
C GLU A 22 17.10 -0.49 -7.19
N ILE A 23 15.91 -0.93 -7.59
CA ILE A 23 15.58 -2.36 -7.67
C ILE A 23 16.49 -3.07 -8.66
N GLY A 24 16.70 -2.55 -9.88
CA GLY A 24 17.63 -3.14 -10.85
C GLY A 24 19.02 -3.34 -10.25
N LYS A 25 19.57 -2.32 -9.61
CA LYS A 25 20.88 -2.41 -8.93
C LYS A 25 20.90 -3.43 -7.81
N GLN A 26 19.85 -3.50 -6.98
CA GLN A 26 19.75 -4.42 -5.85
C GLN A 26 19.79 -5.89 -6.29
N PHE A 27 19.27 -6.18 -7.47
CA PHE A 27 19.17 -7.54 -8.02
C PHE A 27 20.14 -7.79 -9.19
N ASN A 28 21.18 -6.97 -9.35
CA ASN A 28 22.17 -7.09 -10.44
C ASN A 28 21.54 -7.24 -11.84
N GLU A 29 20.45 -6.51 -12.09
CA GLU A 29 19.68 -6.56 -13.34
C GLU A 29 19.01 -7.92 -13.65
N GLU A 30 18.95 -8.85 -12.68
CA GLU A 30 18.30 -10.15 -12.84
C GLU A 30 16.76 -10.08 -12.69
N VAL A 31 16.23 -8.94 -12.25
CA VAL A 31 14.79 -8.66 -12.14
C VAL A 31 14.42 -7.64 -13.21
N ASN A 32 13.38 -7.96 -13.99
CA ASN A 32 12.86 -7.00 -14.97
C ASN A 32 12.20 -5.81 -14.28
N THR A 33 12.46 -4.61 -14.80
CA THR A 33 11.83 -3.38 -14.32
C THR A 33 11.12 -2.66 -15.45
N GLN A 34 9.90 -2.18 -15.20
CA GLN A 34 9.11 -1.51 -16.22
C GLN A 34 8.24 -0.40 -15.60
N ILE A 35 8.06 0.70 -16.35
CA ILE A 35 7.15 1.77 -15.93
C ILE A 35 5.72 1.25 -15.86
N SER A 36 5.08 1.48 -14.71
CA SER A 36 3.68 1.15 -14.48
C SER A 36 2.78 2.14 -15.24
N ASN A 37 2.09 1.64 -16.24
CA ASN A 37 0.98 2.30 -16.92
C ASN A 37 0.05 1.24 -17.52
N ARG A 38 -1.18 1.63 -17.85
CA ARG A 38 -2.19 0.70 -18.37
C ARG A 38 -1.73 -0.06 -19.62
N TYR A 39 -1.02 0.61 -20.52
CA TYR A 39 -0.53 -0.03 -21.75
C TYR A 39 0.47 -1.16 -21.45
N ASN A 40 1.45 -0.88 -20.62
CA ASN A 40 2.47 -1.87 -20.25
C ASN A 40 1.88 -3.04 -19.45
N ILE A 41 0.96 -2.76 -18.53
CA ILE A 41 0.25 -3.78 -17.76
C ILE A 41 -0.57 -4.66 -18.70
N LYS A 42 -1.41 -4.08 -19.57
CA LYS A 42 -2.23 -4.82 -20.54
C LYS A 42 -1.39 -5.73 -21.45
N LYS A 43 -0.19 -5.29 -21.81
CA LYS A 43 0.73 -6.08 -22.65
C LYS A 43 1.29 -7.29 -21.92
N LEU A 44 1.58 -7.15 -20.61
CA LEU A 44 2.21 -8.20 -19.82
C LEU A 44 1.23 -9.26 -19.29
N LEU A 45 0.02 -8.86 -18.93
CA LEU A 45 -0.94 -9.72 -18.23
C LEU A 45 -1.21 -11.07 -18.90
N PRO A 46 -1.27 -11.20 -20.25
CA PRO A 46 -1.48 -12.50 -20.89
C PRO A 46 -0.34 -13.53 -20.66
N GLU A 47 0.85 -13.07 -20.28
CA GLU A 47 2.04 -13.90 -20.10
C GLU A 47 2.38 -14.12 -18.61
N ILE A 48 1.57 -13.59 -17.69
CA ILE A 48 1.86 -13.59 -16.25
C ILE A 48 1.03 -14.60 -15.50
N ASP A 49 1.70 -15.48 -14.76
CA ASP A 49 1.06 -16.46 -13.88
C ASP A 49 0.53 -15.83 -12.59
N VAL A 50 1.25 -14.85 -12.03
CA VAL A 50 0.90 -14.24 -10.73
C VAL A 50 1.10 -12.74 -10.75
N VAL A 51 0.08 -12.00 -10.36
CA VAL A 51 0.12 -10.56 -10.12
C VAL A 51 0.09 -10.29 -8.62
N TYR A 52 1.04 -9.50 -8.12
CA TYR A 52 1.00 -8.93 -6.77
C TYR A 52 0.66 -7.46 -6.86
N ASN A 53 -0.56 -7.08 -6.47
CA ASN A 53 -0.94 -5.68 -6.37
C ASN A 53 -0.51 -5.09 -5.03
N CYS A 54 0.44 -4.13 -5.09
CA CYS A 54 0.95 -3.38 -3.94
C CYS A 54 0.76 -1.87 -4.13
N VAL A 55 -0.11 -1.49 -5.06
CA VAL A 55 -0.30 -0.08 -5.43
C VAL A 55 -1.29 0.58 -4.49
N LYS A 56 -0.93 1.72 -3.90
CA LYS A 56 -1.90 2.61 -3.27
C LYS A 56 -2.66 3.36 -4.37
N TRP A 57 -3.89 2.93 -4.65
CA TRP A 57 -4.71 3.53 -5.68
C TRP A 57 -5.47 4.75 -5.14
N PRO A 58 -5.55 5.87 -5.90
CA PRO A 58 -6.31 7.03 -5.47
C PRO A 58 -7.81 6.69 -5.31
N LYS A 59 -8.40 7.08 -4.20
CA LYS A 59 -9.82 6.78 -3.89
C LYS A 59 -10.81 7.53 -4.80
N ASP A 60 -10.36 8.61 -5.42
CA ASP A 60 -11.12 9.43 -6.38
C ASP A 60 -10.81 9.08 -7.84
N ALA A 61 -10.00 8.06 -8.10
CA ALA A 61 -9.70 7.60 -9.45
C ALA A 61 -10.98 7.13 -10.15
N LYS A 62 -11.17 7.60 -11.38
CA LYS A 62 -12.33 7.26 -12.21
C LYS A 62 -12.14 5.99 -13.03
N GLU A 63 -10.92 5.50 -13.10
CA GLU A 63 -10.53 4.35 -13.91
C GLU A 63 -9.83 3.32 -13.03
N PHE A 64 -9.96 2.05 -13.40
CA PHE A 64 -9.19 0.97 -12.79
C PHE A 64 -7.78 0.91 -13.39
N LEU A 65 -6.80 0.52 -12.58
CA LEU A 65 -5.46 0.20 -13.07
C LEU A 65 -5.49 -1.08 -13.91
N ILE A 66 -6.22 -2.08 -13.43
CA ILE A 66 -6.47 -3.36 -14.11
C ILE A 66 -7.99 -3.51 -14.24
N ASP A 67 -8.52 -3.40 -15.44
CA ASP A 67 -9.94 -3.59 -15.73
C ASP A 67 -10.28 -5.08 -15.97
N ARG A 68 -11.56 -5.37 -16.06
CA ARG A 68 -12.10 -6.72 -16.26
C ARG A 68 -11.59 -7.39 -17.54
N GLU A 69 -11.44 -6.63 -18.63
CA GLU A 69 -10.90 -7.17 -19.89
C GLU A 69 -9.43 -7.58 -19.74
N MET A 70 -8.67 -6.80 -19.02
CA MET A 70 -7.28 -7.12 -18.69
C MET A 70 -7.19 -8.40 -17.85
N VAL A 71 -8.05 -8.55 -16.83
CA VAL A 71 -8.12 -9.79 -16.05
C VAL A 71 -8.48 -10.98 -16.93
N ARG A 72 -9.48 -10.82 -17.82
CA ARG A 72 -9.90 -11.88 -18.78
C ARG A 72 -8.79 -12.28 -19.73
N SER A 73 -7.81 -11.41 -20.01
CA SER A 73 -6.69 -11.72 -20.89
C SER A 73 -5.62 -12.60 -20.25
N MET A 74 -5.64 -12.76 -18.93
CA MET A 74 -4.73 -13.66 -18.20
C MET A 74 -5.08 -15.12 -18.50
N GLU A 75 -4.08 -15.99 -18.38
CA GLU A 75 -4.31 -17.44 -18.51
C GLU A 75 -5.23 -17.94 -17.39
N LYS A 76 -6.15 -18.87 -17.73
CA LYS A 76 -7.04 -19.46 -16.73
C LYS A 76 -6.25 -20.21 -15.66
N GLY A 77 -6.53 -19.89 -14.40
CA GLY A 77 -5.80 -20.44 -13.26
C GLY A 77 -4.66 -19.53 -12.77
N SER A 78 -4.33 -18.47 -13.49
CA SER A 78 -3.45 -17.42 -12.99
C SER A 78 -4.01 -16.81 -11.69
N VAL A 79 -3.14 -16.16 -10.93
CA VAL A 79 -3.47 -15.68 -9.58
C VAL A 79 -3.24 -14.18 -9.47
N ILE A 80 -4.19 -13.48 -8.89
CA ILE A 80 -4.03 -12.09 -8.43
C ILE A 80 -4.02 -12.09 -6.90
N VAL A 81 -2.92 -11.60 -6.31
CA VAL A 81 -2.78 -11.37 -4.88
C VAL A 81 -2.85 -9.86 -4.65
N ASP A 82 -3.94 -9.40 -4.07
CA ASP A 82 -4.10 -7.97 -3.74
C ASP A 82 -3.69 -7.72 -2.29
N ILE A 83 -2.46 -7.19 -2.12
CA ILE A 83 -1.91 -6.85 -0.81
C ILE A 83 -2.39 -5.48 -0.34
N SER A 84 -2.62 -4.57 -1.27
CA SER A 84 -3.08 -3.22 -0.97
C SER A 84 -4.51 -3.19 -0.46
N ASN A 85 -5.33 -4.12 -0.94
CA ASN A 85 -6.75 -4.22 -0.59
C ASN A 85 -7.50 -2.89 -0.82
N ASP A 86 -7.04 -2.12 -1.81
CA ASP A 86 -7.60 -0.82 -2.16
C ASP A 86 -8.70 -0.98 -3.22
N VAL A 87 -9.91 -0.64 -2.83
CA VAL A 87 -11.05 -0.58 -3.75
C VAL A 87 -10.75 0.37 -4.91
N GLY A 88 -10.87 -0.12 -6.14
CA GLY A 88 -10.70 0.69 -7.35
C GLY A 88 -9.40 0.46 -8.12
N ALA A 89 -8.40 -0.22 -7.57
CA ALA A 89 -7.20 -0.59 -8.33
C ALA A 89 -7.50 -1.68 -9.38
N ILE A 90 -8.21 -2.71 -8.98
CA ILE A 90 -8.60 -3.85 -9.81
C ILE A 90 -10.12 -3.92 -9.87
N GLU A 91 -10.71 -3.91 -11.07
CA GLU A 91 -12.17 -3.88 -11.26
C GLU A 91 -12.88 -5.13 -10.70
N THR A 92 -12.23 -6.28 -10.78
CA THR A 92 -12.75 -7.56 -10.27
C THR A 92 -12.49 -7.78 -8.77
N PHE A 93 -11.91 -6.79 -8.08
CA PHE A 93 -11.60 -6.87 -6.65
C PHE A 93 -12.86 -6.91 -5.79
N HIS A 94 -12.88 -7.82 -4.84
CA HIS A 94 -13.68 -7.72 -3.61
C HIS A 94 -12.92 -8.32 -2.43
N GLU A 95 -13.14 -7.76 -1.26
CA GLU A 95 -12.48 -8.16 -0.04
C GLU A 95 -12.85 -9.59 0.37
N THR A 96 -11.86 -10.35 0.83
CA THR A 96 -12.04 -11.71 1.35
C THR A 96 -11.54 -11.83 2.79
N THR A 97 -11.86 -12.96 3.43
CA THR A 97 -11.47 -13.27 4.80
C THR A 97 -10.58 -14.51 4.86
N HIS A 98 -9.94 -14.75 6.00
CA HIS A 98 -9.12 -15.96 6.19
C HIS A 98 -9.93 -17.26 6.07
N ASP A 99 -11.22 -17.25 6.40
CA ASP A 99 -12.09 -18.44 6.27
C ASP A 99 -12.46 -18.73 4.81
N ASN A 100 -12.60 -17.68 3.99
CA ASN A 100 -12.88 -17.77 2.55
C ASN A 100 -11.89 -16.87 1.79
N PRO A 101 -10.59 -17.29 1.68
CA PRO A 101 -9.53 -16.39 1.28
C PRO A 101 -9.47 -16.09 -0.22
N ARG A 102 -10.19 -16.81 -1.05
CA ARG A 102 -10.10 -16.74 -2.51
C ARG A 102 -11.45 -16.87 -3.18
N TYR A 103 -11.54 -16.32 -4.38
CA TYR A 103 -12.62 -16.52 -5.33
C TYR A 103 -12.06 -16.62 -6.75
N ILE A 104 -12.88 -17.02 -7.71
CA ILE A 104 -12.50 -17.06 -9.12
C ILE A 104 -13.40 -16.12 -9.89
N GLU A 105 -12.80 -15.19 -10.64
CA GLU A 105 -13.50 -14.31 -11.55
C GLU A 105 -12.74 -14.20 -12.87
N GLU A 106 -13.43 -14.21 -14.00
CA GLU A 106 -12.86 -14.29 -15.36
C GLU A 106 -11.88 -15.46 -15.56
N GLY A 107 -11.96 -16.52 -14.74
CA GLY A 107 -11.07 -17.68 -14.77
C GLY A 107 -9.77 -17.49 -13.99
N VAL A 108 -9.56 -16.33 -13.37
CA VAL A 108 -8.39 -15.97 -12.56
C VAL A 108 -8.71 -16.12 -11.08
N VAL A 109 -7.80 -16.67 -10.31
CA VAL A 109 -7.93 -16.82 -8.85
C VAL A 109 -7.56 -15.51 -8.19
N HIS A 110 -8.44 -14.98 -7.36
CA HIS A 110 -8.20 -13.75 -6.58
C HIS A 110 -7.99 -14.11 -5.11
N TYR A 111 -6.92 -13.60 -4.52
CA TYR A 111 -6.62 -13.64 -3.09
C TYR A 111 -6.56 -12.21 -2.57
N CYS A 112 -7.60 -11.78 -1.87
CA CYS A 112 -7.82 -10.39 -1.47
C CYS A 112 -8.16 -10.29 0.02
N VAL A 113 -7.44 -11.01 0.87
CA VAL A 113 -7.65 -11.02 2.32
C VAL A 113 -7.21 -9.69 2.93
N SER A 114 -8.15 -8.98 3.57
CA SER A 114 -7.91 -7.64 4.15
C SER A 114 -6.89 -7.61 5.28
N ASN A 115 -6.66 -8.73 5.95
CA ASN A 115 -5.73 -8.83 7.06
C ASN A 115 -4.74 -9.98 6.87
N ILE A 116 -3.99 -9.95 5.76
CA ILE A 116 -2.92 -10.93 5.50
C ILE A 116 -1.97 -11.11 6.69
N PRO A 117 -1.53 -10.04 7.41
CA PRO A 117 -0.69 -10.17 8.60
C PRO A 117 -1.29 -11.02 9.71
N GLY A 118 -2.60 -11.13 9.79
CA GLY A 118 -3.30 -11.98 10.78
C GLY A 118 -3.00 -13.46 10.64
N ALA A 119 -2.59 -13.94 9.45
CA ALA A 119 -2.17 -15.33 9.22
C ALA A 119 -0.88 -15.70 9.96
N ILE A 120 -0.03 -14.71 10.27
CA ILE A 120 1.22 -14.87 11.02
C ILE A 120 1.28 -13.88 12.20
N ALA A 121 0.21 -13.85 12.98
CA ALA A 121 -0.07 -12.82 13.98
C ALA A 121 1.07 -12.57 14.97
N GLN A 122 1.76 -13.61 15.45
CA GLN A 122 2.87 -13.47 16.38
C GLN A 122 4.04 -12.68 15.78
N SER A 123 4.53 -13.11 14.60
CA SER A 123 5.65 -12.44 13.92
C SER A 123 5.30 -11.00 13.52
N THR A 124 4.08 -10.80 13.04
CA THR A 124 3.57 -9.48 12.68
C THR A 124 3.49 -8.55 13.87
N SER A 125 2.96 -9.03 15.00
CA SER A 125 2.85 -8.22 16.24
C SER A 125 4.21 -7.81 16.76
N ILE A 126 5.19 -8.71 16.74
CA ILE A 126 6.57 -8.41 17.15
C ILE A 126 7.20 -7.35 16.25
N ALA A 127 7.09 -7.53 14.92
CA ALA A 127 7.65 -6.59 13.95
C ALA A 127 6.97 -5.21 14.04
N TYR A 128 5.65 -5.18 14.17
CA TYR A 128 4.89 -3.95 14.34
C TYR A 128 5.27 -3.23 15.63
N ALA A 129 5.32 -3.95 16.77
CA ALA A 129 5.73 -3.38 18.05
C ALA A 129 7.14 -2.77 17.98
N ALA A 130 8.09 -3.47 17.34
CA ALA A 130 9.45 -2.96 17.15
C ALA A 130 9.48 -1.67 16.33
N SER A 131 8.64 -1.56 15.31
CA SER A 131 8.55 -0.38 14.42
C SER A 131 7.93 0.82 15.12
N VAL A 132 6.89 0.62 15.95
CA VAL A 132 6.16 1.75 16.58
C VAL A 132 6.75 2.18 17.92
N LEU A 133 7.50 1.32 18.59
CA LEU A 133 8.07 1.58 19.94
C LEU A 133 8.92 2.87 20.00
N PRO A 134 9.78 3.21 19.03
CA PRO A 134 10.51 4.47 19.03
C PRO A 134 9.61 5.70 19.07
N HIS A 135 8.50 5.66 18.34
CA HIS A 135 7.52 6.75 18.30
C HIS A 135 6.79 6.89 19.63
N PHE A 136 6.37 5.79 20.25
CA PHE A 136 5.79 5.82 21.60
C PHE A 136 6.78 6.39 22.62
N ARG A 137 8.04 5.98 22.59
CA ARG A 137 9.08 6.54 23.46
C ARG A 137 9.25 8.03 23.26
N SER A 138 9.20 8.52 22.01
CA SER A 138 9.27 9.95 21.72
C SER A 138 8.09 10.69 22.32
N ILE A 139 6.87 10.18 22.19
CA ILE A 139 5.66 10.78 22.77
C ILE A 139 5.74 10.80 24.30
N MET A 140 6.16 9.69 24.92
CA MET A 140 6.31 9.62 26.39
C MET A 140 7.33 10.62 26.92
N LYS A 141 8.43 10.82 26.20
CA LYS A 141 9.51 11.71 26.61
C LYS A 141 9.19 13.21 26.38
N ASN A 142 8.54 13.54 25.27
CA ASN A 142 8.41 14.92 24.80
C ASN A 142 6.95 15.42 24.82
N GLY A 143 5.99 14.58 25.19
CA GLY A 143 4.58 14.84 24.97
C GLY A 143 4.20 14.79 23.47
N VAL A 144 2.91 14.86 23.17
CA VAL A 144 2.42 14.78 21.77
C VAL A 144 2.96 15.94 20.93
N ALA A 145 2.86 17.18 21.42
CA ALA A 145 3.32 18.36 20.68
C ALA A 145 4.83 18.30 20.38
N GLY A 146 5.66 18.03 21.41
CA GLY A 146 7.10 17.97 21.24
C GLY A 146 7.57 16.80 20.38
N ALA A 147 6.85 15.67 20.38
CA ALA A 147 7.13 14.55 19.48
C ALA A 147 6.79 14.90 18.02
N CYS A 148 5.63 15.49 17.77
CA CYS A 148 5.20 15.93 16.44
C CYS A 148 6.05 17.07 15.88
N GLU A 149 6.62 17.92 16.73
CA GLU A 149 7.54 18.99 16.30
C GLU A 149 8.85 18.43 15.74
N ARG A 150 9.29 17.25 16.21
CA ARG A 150 10.58 16.62 15.86
C ARG A 150 10.45 15.52 14.80
N ASP A 151 9.27 14.95 14.66
CA ASP A 151 9.01 13.80 13.80
C ASP A 151 7.83 14.10 12.87
N GLY A 152 8.14 14.25 11.57
CA GLY A 152 7.16 14.52 10.54
C GLY A 152 6.17 13.36 10.33
N TYR A 153 6.58 12.12 10.58
CA TYR A 153 5.68 10.97 10.50
C TYR A 153 4.62 11.02 11.60
N LEU A 154 5.02 11.25 12.84
CA LEU A 154 4.09 11.42 13.96
C LEU A 154 3.12 12.59 13.72
N ARG A 155 3.63 13.71 13.20
CA ARG A 155 2.80 14.88 12.91
C ARG A 155 1.75 14.58 11.84
N ARG A 156 2.15 13.95 10.72
CA ARG A 156 1.22 13.54 9.65
C ARG A 156 0.25 12.44 10.06
N SER A 157 0.63 11.64 11.06
CA SER A 157 -0.23 10.57 11.61
C SER A 157 -1.25 11.04 12.63
N LEU A 158 -1.15 12.30 13.07
CA LEU A 158 -2.07 12.86 14.06
C LEU A 158 -3.45 13.04 13.42
N THR A 159 -4.38 12.16 13.77
CA THR A 159 -5.74 12.19 13.20
C THR A 159 -6.68 13.06 14.00
N THR A 160 -6.55 13.04 15.34
CA THR A 160 -7.36 13.87 16.25
C THR A 160 -6.52 14.35 17.42
N TYR A 161 -6.79 15.56 17.90
CA TYR A 161 -6.15 16.12 19.09
C TYR A 161 -7.09 17.10 19.81
N LYS A 162 -7.31 16.87 21.11
CA LYS A 162 -8.16 17.72 21.97
C LYS A 162 -9.54 18.03 21.36
N GLY A 163 -10.16 17.05 20.71
CA GLY A 163 -11.48 17.19 20.09
C GLY A 163 -11.48 17.76 18.66
N PHE A 164 -10.34 18.17 18.13
CA PHE A 164 -10.20 18.64 16.75
C PHE A 164 -9.79 17.48 15.83
N LEU A 165 -10.34 17.44 14.62
CA LEU A 165 -9.86 16.60 13.53
C LEU A 165 -8.64 17.28 12.90
N THR A 166 -7.54 16.54 12.74
CA THR A 166 -6.26 17.07 12.27
C THR A 166 -5.73 16.38 11.01
N HIS A 167 -6.53 15.51 10.39
CA HIS A 167 -6.16 14.75 9.21
C HIS A 167 -7.06 15.12 8.03
N GLU A 168 -6.47 15.71 6.98
CA GLU A 168 -7.18 16.26 5.82
C GLU A 168 -7.98 15.21 5.05
N GLU A 169 -7.36 14.05 4.77
CA GLU A 169 -8.03 12.96 4.05
C GLU A 169 -9.26 12.43 4.82
N THR A 170 -9.13 12.29 6.14
CA THR A 170 -10.26 11.89 6.99
C THR A 170 -11.37 12.94 6.99
N SER A 171 -11.00 14.22 6.97
CA SER A 171 -11.94 15.34 6.85
C SER A 171 -12.74 15.25 5.55
N ALA A 172 -12.06 15.04 4.43
CA ALA A 172 -12.70 14.89 3.12
C ALA A 172 -13.69 13.70 3.09
N ILE A 173 -13.28 12.55 3.64
CA ILE A 173 -14.11 11.33 3.70
C ILE A 173 -15.36 11.53 4.59
N GLN A 174 -15.20 12.19 5.74
CA GLN A 174 -16.29 12.35 6.71
C GLN A 174 -17.11 13.62 6.50
N GLY A 175 -16.74 14.52 5.60
CA GLY A 175 -17.38 15.81 5.40
C GLY A 175 -17.30 16.70 6.65
N ARG A 176 -16.24 16.61 7.44
CA ARG A 176 -16.04 17.36 8.69
C ARG A 176 -14.93 18.38 8.55
N PRO A 177 -15.03 19.57 9.18
CA PRO A 177 -13.93 20.53 9.21
C PRO A 177 -12.71 19.93 9.93
N TRP A 178 -11.52 20.29 9.49
CA TRP A 178 -10.25 19.92 10.12
C TRP A 178 -9.38 21.16 10.38
N ILE A 179 -8.40 21.00 11.25
CA ILE A 179 -7.42 22.02 11.58
C ILE A 179 -6.05 21.40 11.39
N ARG A 180 -5.12 22.11 10.81
CA ARG A 180 -3.75 21.62 10.63
C ARG A 180 -3.13 21.19 11.97
N PRO A 181 -2.37 20.07 12.00
CA PRO A 181 -1.68 19.62 13.21
C PRO A 181 -0.82 20.72 13.84
N GLU A 182 -0.10 21.50 13.04
CA GLU A 182 0.77 22.59 13.48
C GLU A 182 0.00 23.64 14.27
N ASP A 183 -1.19 24.02 13.80
CA ASP A 183 -2.01 25.07 14.42
C ASP A 183 -2.60 24.61 15.76
N VAL A 184 -3.10 23.35 15.81
CA VAL A 184 -3.67 22.78 17.04
C VAL A 184 -2.59 22.51 18.10
N LEU A 185 -1.41 22.07 17.66
CA LEU A 185 -0.29 21.76 18.54
C LEU A 185 0.52 23.03 18.92
N GLN A 186 0.30 24.15 18.23
CA GLN A 186 1.07 25.40 18.38
C GLN A 186 2.57 25.18 18.18
N ILE A 187 2.94 24.41 17.16
CA ILE A 187 4.32 24.09 16.78
C ILE A 187 4.69 24.78 15.48
N ALA A 188 6.01 24.90 15.24
CA ALA A 188 6.51 25.52 14.02
C ALA A 188 6.12 24.72 12.78
N ASP A 189 5.69 25.42 11.73
CA ASP A 189 5.46 24.88 10.39
C ASP A 189 6.81 24.65 9.70
N ARG A 190 7.46 23.53 10.02
CA ARG A 190 8.72 23.09 9.41
C ARG A 190 8.44 21.86 8.59
N ARG A 191 8.96 21.82 7.36
CA ARG A 191 9.05 20.58 6.62
C ARG A 191 10.07 19.68 7.32
N LEU A 192 9.60 18.54 7.82
CA LEU A 192 10.43 17.47 8.36
C LEU A 192 10.35 16.31 7.39
N ASP A 193 11.50 15.92 6.87
CA ASP A 193 11.65 14.78 5.96
C ASP A 193 11.47 13.45 6.70
#